data_facdc5eaf016756ac4735bedef7adfd6
#
_entry.id   facdc5eaf016756ac4735bedef7adfd6
#
_cell.length_a   1.000
_cell.length_b   1.000
_cell.length_c   1.000
_cell.angle_alpha   90.00
_cell.angle_beta   90.00
_cell.angle_gamma   90.00
#
_symmetry.space_group_name_H-M   'P 1'
#
loop_
_entity.id
_entity.type
_entity.pdbx_description
1 polymer ?
#
loop_
_entity_poly.entity_id
_entity_poly.type
_entity_poly.pdbx_seq_one_letter_code
_entity_poly.pdbx_strand_id
1 'polypeptide(L)'
;GCEGPWGGTASTGGGLARLEGMTETSAEFRTPDVDPAFANRTTVPGASFDFTVRDLSLAEAGRHQIRLAEHEMPGLMSLREEYGAAQRLKGARIAGSLHMTVQTAVLIETLIALGAEVRWASCNIFSTQDEAAAAVVVGSGTPEDPQGVPVFAWKNESLEDYWWTASQILTWPGADEDPERGPNMILDDGGDATLLVHKGVEFE
;
A
#
# COMPACT_ATOMS: atom_id res chain seq x y z
N GLY A 1 61.42 5.42 -5.43
CA GLY A 1 61.33 5.22 -4.02
C GLY A 1 60.10 5.89 -3.42
N CYS A 2 59.08 5.17 -3.05
CA CYS A 2 58.12 5.49 -1.98
C CYS A 2 57.40 4.17 -1.69
N GLU A 3 57.95 3.45 -0.70
CA GLU A 3 57.29 2.28 -0.11
C GLU A 3 56.26 2.77 0.90
N GLY A 4 55.00 2.32 0.79
CA GLY A 4 53.96 2.49 1.78
C GLY A 4 53.65 1.14 2.45
N PRO A 5 53.29 1.12 3.76
CA PRO A 5 53.32 -0.05 4.64
C PRO A 5 51.99 -0.80 4.64
N TRP A 6 51.90 -1.92 3.93
CA TRP A 6 50.87 -2.95 4.14
C TRP A 6 51.49 -4.33 3.99
N GLY A 7 52.29 -4.72 4.99
CA GLY A 7 52.72 -6.10 5.17
C GLY A 7 51.95 -6.70 6.36
N GLY A 8 51.01 -7.56 6.10
CA GLY A 8 50.29 -8.36 7.08
C GLY A 8 50.08 -9.77 6.55
N THR A 9 50.87 -10.70 7.05
CA THR A 9 50.96 -12.12 6.74
C THR A 9 49.63 -12.85 6.99
N ALA A 10 49.16 -13.61 6.02
CA ALA A 10 48.05 -14.54 6.15
C ALA A 10 48.44 -15.67 7.14
N SER A 11 47.68 -15.81 8.21
CA SER A 11 47.68 -16.99 9.07
C SER A 11 46.53 -17.90 8.63
N THR A 12 46.87 -19.02 8.01
CA THR A 12 45.98 -20.15 7.78
C THR A 12 45.80 -20.90 9.11
N GLY A 13 44.60 -20.95 9.61
CA GLY A 13 44.31 -21.75 10.80
C GLY A 13 42.82 -21.79 11.13
N GLY A 14 42.17 -22.82 10.66
CA GLY A 14 41.18 -23.63 11.37
C GLY A 14 39.92 -22.97 11.93
N GLY A 15 38.81 -23.47 11.46
CA GLY A 15 37.54 -23.30 12.14
C GLY A 15 36.35 -23.27 11.19
N LEU A 16 36.02 -24.42 10.61
CA LEU A 16 34.64 -24.71 10.21
C LEU A 16 33.78 -24.62 11.46
N ALA A 17 33.36 -23.42 11.84
CA ALA A 17 32.27 -23.23 12.77
C ALA A 17 31.00 -23.54 12.00
N ARG A 18 30.47 -24.69 12.31
CA ARG A 18 29.22 -25.30 11.95
C ARG A 18 28.09 -24.26 12.04
N LEU A 19 27.52 -23.87 10.91
CA LEU A 19 26.24 -23.16 10.80
C LEU A 19 25.11 -24.17 11.07
N GLU A 20 25.07 -24.72 12.31
CA GLU A 20 23.93 -25.43 12.85
C GLU A 20 23.13 -24.42 13.68
N GLY A 21 22.03 -23.88 13.11
CA GLY A 21 21.11 -23.05 13.88
C GLY A 21 20.30 -22.03 13.07
N MET A 22 20.19 -22.18 11.75
CA MET A 22 19.29 -21.37 10.96
C MET A 22 18.34 -22.24 10.11
N THR A 23 17.73 -23.22 10.77
CA THR A 23 16.50 -23.83 10.29
C THR A 23 15.42 -23.40 11.26
N GLU A 24 14.72 -22.39 10.90
CA GLU A 24 13.37 -21.97 11.31
C GLU A 24 13.27 -20.47 11.18
N THR A 25 12.95 -20.03 10.00
CA THR A 25 12.12 -18.83 9.84
C THR A 25 11.41 -18.94 8.51
N SER A 26 10.39 -19.81 8.44
CA SER A 26 9.15 -19.30 7.90
C SER A 26 8.83 -18.14 8.85
N ALA A 27 9.21 -16.94 8.46
CA ALA A 27 8.71 -15.75 9.08
C ALA A 27 7.19 -15.81 8.83
N GLU A 28 6.45 -16.40 9.77
CA GLU A 28 5.07 -16.01 9.96
C GLU A 28 5.12 -14.48 9.96
N PHE A 29 4.58 -13.89 8.95
CA PHE A 29 4.36 -12.44 8.87
C PHE A 29 3.43 -12.16 10.05
N ARG A 30 4.02 -11.97 11.24
CA ARG A 30 3.27 -11.55 12.41
C ARG A 30 2.69 -10.21 12.01
N THR A 31 1.36 -10.15 11.97
CA THR A 31 0.69 -8.87 12.10
C THR A 31 1.35 -8.16 13.27
N PRO A 32 1.98 -6.99 13.07
CA PRO A 32 2.66 -6.30 14.16
C PRO A 32 1.72 -6.23 15.36
N ASP A 33 2.23 -6.49 16.56
CA ASP A 33 1.50 -6.22 17.79
C ASP A 33 1.08 -4.75 17.70
N VAL A 34 -0.18 -4.51 17.44
CA VAL A 34 -0.75 -3.18 17.20
C VAL A 34 -0.37 -2.31 18.40
N ASP A 35 0.45 -1.28 18.17
CA ASP A 35 0.74 -0.28 19.18
C ASP A 35 -0.60 0.17 19.79
N PRO A 36 -0.81 0.07 21.11
CA PRO A 36 -2.04 0.51 21.77
C PRO A 36 -2.44 1.95 21.43
N ALA A 37 -1.48 2.80 21.02
CA ALA A 37 -1.76 4.14 20.50
C ALA A 37 -2.53 4.11 19.15
N PHE A 38 -2.53 2.98 18.45
CA PHE A 38 -3.27 2.74 17.21
C PHE A 38 -4.47 1.79 17.37
N ALA A 39 -4.93 1.57 18.60
CA ALA A 39 -6.15 0.79 18.90
C ALA A 39 -7.43 1.34 18.20
N ASN A 40 -7.34 2.50 17.55
CA ASN A 40 -8.40 3.14 16.77
C ASN A 40 -8.28 2.90 15.25
N ARG A 41 -7.62 1.80 14.84
CA ARG A 41 -7.71 1.36 13.44
C ARG A 41 -9.10 0.85 13.20
N THR A 42 -9.81 1.48 12.29
CA THR A 42 -11.14 1.04 11.96
C THR A 42 -11.05 -0.08 10.94
N THR A 43 -11.38 -1.27 11.35
CA THR A 43 -11.79 -2.36 10.48
C THR A 43 -13.25 -2.63 10.75
N VAL A 44 -14.04 -2.89 9.73
CA VAL A 44 -15.46 -3.25 9.89
C VAL A 44 -15.59 -4.76 9.74
N PRO A 45 -15.94 -5.51 10.80
CA PRO A 45 -16.16 -6.94 10.68
C PRO A 45 -17.26 -7.24 9.67
N GLY A 46 -16.96 -8.04 8.65
CA GLY A 46 -17.91 -8.38 7.61
C GLY A 46 -17.96 -7.43 6.42
N ALA A 47 -17.08 -6.44 6.36
CA ALA A 47 -16.87 -5.65 5.15
C ALA A 47 -16.52 -6.54 3.96
N SER A 48 -16.92 -6.13 2.77
CA SER A 48 -16.69 -6.89 1.52
C SER A 48 -15.23 -6.91 1.08
N PHE A 49 -14.38 -6.09 1.70
CA PHE A 49 -12.94 -6.00 1.45
C PHE A 49 -12.19 -5.56 2.72
N ASP A 50 -10.90 -5.80 2.72
CA ASP A 50 -9.98 -5.40 3.78
C ASP A 50 -9.45 -3.97 3.60
N PHE A 51 -9.28 -3.25 4.68
CA PHE A 51 -8.72 -1.90 4.70
C PHE A 51 -8.21 -1.56 6.11
N THR A 52 -7.38 -0.54 6.21
CA THR A 52 -6.95 0.01 7.50
C THR A 52 -6.73 1.51 7.37
N VAL A 53 -7.59 2.29 8.01
CA VAL A 53 -7.53 3.75 8.03
C VAL A 53 -7.70 4.26 9.45
N ARG A 54 -7.45 5.55 9.69
CA ARG A 54 -7.55 6.14 11.02
C ARG A 54 -8.95 6.04 11.60
N ASP A 55 -9.95 6.57 10.92
CA ASP A 55 -11.32 6.73 11.43
C ASP A 55 -12.29 6.95 10.26
N LEU A 56 -13.24 6.04 10.09
CA LEU A 56 -14.25 6.13 9.03
C LEU A 56 -15.27 7.27 9.27
N SER A 57 -15.42 7.78 10.48
CA SER A 57 -16.30 8.92 10.77
C SER A 57 -15.88 10.21 10.04
N LEU A 58 -14.63 10.27 9.58
CA LEU A 58 -14.08 11.39 8.79
C LEU A 58 -14.54 11.40 7.33
N ALA A 59 -15.23 10.37 6.86
CA ALA A 59 -15.56 10.16 5.45
C ALA A 59 -16.40 11.29 4.85
N GLU A 60 -17.35 11.85 5.59
CA GLU A 60 -18.20 12.94 5.08
C GLU A 60 -17.37 14.20 4.80
N ALA A 61 -16.47 14.56 5.72
CA ALA A 61 -15.56 15.69 5.55
C ALA A 61 -14.62 15.46 4.35
N GLY A 62 -14.06 14.25 4.24
CA GLY A 62 -13.22 13.86 3.10
C GLY A 62 -13.97 13.90 1.78
N ARG A 63 -15.22 13.44 1.73
CA ARG A 63 -16.06 13.48 0.53
C ARG A 63 -16.30 14.93 0.05
N HIS A 64 -16.49 15.84 0.98
CA HIS A 64 -16.63 17.26 0.63
C HIS A 64 -15.34 17.81 0.01
N GLN A 65 -14.19 17.52 0.60
CA GLN A 65 -12.89 17.96 0.08
C GLN A 65 -12.57 17.34 -1.29
N ILE A 66 -12.89 16.05 -1.51
CA ILE A 66 -12.69 15.38 -2.80
C ILE A 66 -13.50 16.07 -3.88
N ARG A 67 -14.77 16.42 -3.62
CA ARG A 67 -15.60 17.17 -4.59
C ARG A 67 -15.03 18.53 -4.95
N LEU A 68 -14.38 19.21 -4.00
CA LEU A 68 -13.68 20.46 -4.31
C LEU A 68 -12.45 20.20 -5.20
N ALA A 69 -11.66 19.16 -4.87
CA ALA A 69 -10.48 18.78 -5.65
C ALA A 69 -10.83 18.36 -7.10
N GLU A 70 -11.98 17.76 -7.34
CA GLU A 70 -12.46 17.41 -8.70
C GLU A 70 -12.53 18.64 -9.62
N HIS A 71 -12.90 19.81 -9.09
CA HIS A 71 -12.93 21.05 -9.86
C HIS A 71 -11.53 21.57 -10.25
N GLU A 72 -10.52 21.18 -9.47
CA GLU A 72 -9.11 21.53 -9.71
C GLU A 72 -8.42 20.54 -10.65
N MET A 73 -9.07 19.41 -10.95
CA MET A 73 -8.50 18.29 -11.72
C MET A 73 -9.32 17.98 -12.99
N PRO A 74 -9.56 18.97 -13.88
CA PRO A 74 -10.44 18.80 -15.04
C PRO A 74 -9.97 17.72 -16.02
N GLY A 75 -8.65 17.43 -16.06
CA GLY A 75 -8.11 16.36 -16.90
C GLY A 75 -8.61 14.98 -16.49
N LEU A 76 -8.59 14.67 -15.18
CA LEU A 76 -9.12 13.40 -14.68
C LEU A 76 -10.64 13.30 -14.84
N MET A 77 -11.36 14.42 -14.64
CA MET A 77 -12.80 14.45 -14.82
C MET A 77 -13.18 14.20 -16.28
N SER A 78 -12.45 14.79 -17.24
CA SER A 78 -12.65 14.52 -18.67
C SER A 78 -12.37 13.06 -19.03
N LEU A 79 -11.35 12.43 -18.43
CA LEU A 79 -11.09 11.00 -18.63
C LEU A 79 -12.23 10.11 -18.09
N ARG A 80 -12.82 10.45 -16.93
CA ARG A 80 -14.00 9.73 -16.42
C ARG A 80 -15.19 9.85 -17.39
N GLU A 81 -15.45 11.04 -17.91
CA GLU A 81 -16.56 11.30 -18.84
C GLU A 81 -16.35 10.57 -20.17
N GLU A 82 -15.15 10.66 -20.75
CA GLU A 82 -14.87 10.11 -22.08
C GLU A 82 -14.75 8.60 -22.08
N TYR A 83 -14.08 8.02 -21.07
CA TYR A 83 -13.72 6.58 -21.06
C TYR A 83 -14.44 5.74 -20.01
N GLY A 84 -15.18 6.34 -19.08
CA GLY A 84 -15.87 5.60 -18.01
C GLY A 84 -16.79 4.52 -18.56
N ALA A 85 -17.64 4.83 -19.54
CA ALA A 85 -18.54 3.85 -20.15
C ALA A 85 -17.80 2.72 -20.90
N ALA A 86 -16.62 3.02 -21.44
CA ALA A 86 -15.81 2.05 -22.19
C ALA A 86 -14.97 1.12 -21.30
N GLN A 87 -14.89 1.39 -19.99
CA GLN A 87 -14.16 0.58 -18.99
C GLN A 87 -12.75 0.19 -19.47
N ARG A 88 -11.97 1.21 -19.90
CA ARG A 88 -10.66 0.99 -20.56
C ARG A 88 -9.63 0.29 -19.67
N LEU A 89 -9.78 0.36 -18.36
CA LEU A 89 -8.91 -0.30 -17.38
C LEU A 89 -9.51 -1.61 -16.83
N LYS A 90 -10.54 -2.14 -17.46
CA LYS A 90 -11.10 -3.44 -17.05
C LYS A 90 -10.04 -4.53 -17.07
N GLY A 91 -9.85 -5.20 -15.94
CA GLY A 91 -8.81 -6.22 -15.74
C GLY A 91 -7.46 -5.67 -15.28
N ALA A 92 -7.31 -4.34 -15.16
CA ALA A 92 -6.18 -3.77 -14.46
C ALA A 92 -6.37 -3.94 -12.94
N ARG A 93 -5.39 -4.54 -12.28
CA ARG A 93 -5.28 -4.66 -10.83
C ARG A 93 -4.09 -3.85 -10.38
N ILE A 94 -4.36 -2.70 -9.76
CA ILE A 94 -3.37 -1.66 -9.50
C ILE A 94 -3.02 -1.65 -8.02
N ALA A 95 -1.76 -1.95 -7.70
CA ALA A 95 -1.16 -1.65 -6.42
C ALA A 95 -0.63 -0.21 -6.44
N GLY A 96 -1.25 0.68 -5.67
CA GLY A 96 -0.89 2.09 -5.64
C GLY A 96 -0.14 2.47 -4.36
N SER A 97 1.03 3.05 -4.50
CA SER A 97 1.86 3.61 -3.44
C SER A 97 2.15 5.07 -3.74
N LEU A 98 1.25 5.94 -3.33
CA LEU A 98 1.34 7.39 -3.54
C LEU A 98 0.63 8.10 -2.39
N HIS A 99 1.07 9.32 -2.06
CA HIS A 99 0.49 10.15 -0.99
C HIS A 99 -1.03 10.07 -0.95
N MET A 100 -1.63 9.63 0.17
CA MET A 100 -3.08 9.48 0.28
C MET A 100 -3.74 10.85 0.58
N THR A 101 -3.83 11.69 -0.43
CA THR A 101 -4.42 13.04 -0.38
C THR A 101 -5.77 13.09 -1.08
N VAL A 102 -6.47 14.22 -0.98
CA VAL A 102 -7.75 14.42 -1.71
C VAL A 102 -7.56 14.35 -3.23
N GLN A 103 -6.42 14.82 -3.77
CA GLN A 103 -6.11 14.72 -5.19
C GLN A 103 -5.89 13.26 -5.60
N THR A 104 -5.22 12.48 -4.77
CA THR A 104 -5.04 11.05 -4.99
C THR A 104 -6.37 10.30 -4.89
N ALA A 105 -7.28 10.71 -4.01
CA ALA A 105 -8.63 10.16 -3.97
C ALA A 105 -9.37 10.36 -5.30
N VAL A 106 -9.27 11.54 -5.93
CA VAL A 106 -9.81 11.80 -7.27
C VAL A 106 -9.18 10.87 -8.31
N LEU A 107 -7.87 10.61 -8.24
CA LEU A 107 -7.19 9.66 -9.11
C LEU A 107 -7.72 8.23 -8.90
N ILE A 108 -7.77 7.75 -7.67
CA ILE A 108 -8.28 6.40 -7.33
C ILE A 108 -9.69 6.20 -7.87
N GLU A 109 -10.59 7.14 -7.60
CA GLU A 109 -11.97 7.08 -8.09
C GLU A 109 -12.06 7.15 -9.62
N THR A 110 -11.11 7.83 -10.27
CA THR A 110 -10.99 7.82 -11.73
C THR A 110 -10.59 6.45 -12.24
N LEU A 111 -9.58 5.80 -11.63
CA LEU A 111 -9.15 4.45 -12.00
C LEU A 111 -10.30 3.45 -11.87
N ILE A 112 -11.07 3.52 -10.77
CA ILE A 112 -12.27 2.69 -10.56
C ILE A 112 -13.33 2.99 -11.63
N ALA A 113 -13.62 4.26 -11.91
CA ALA A 113 -14.59 4.64 -12.94
C ALA A 113 -14.21 4.12 -14.33
N LEU A 114 -12.93 3.94 -14.59
CA LEU A 114 -12.39 3.36 -15.83
C LEU A 114 -12.34 1.83 -15.82
N GLY A 115 -12.71 1.17 -14.71
CA GLY A 115 -12.84 -0.28 -14.62
C GLY A 115 -11.69 -1.01 -13.93
N ALA A 116 -10.72 -0.31 -13.34
CA ALA A 116 -9.63 -0.93 -12.58
C ALA A 116 -10.12 -1.44 -11.21
N GLU A 117 -9.43 -2.45 -10.71
CA GLU A 117 -9.40 -2.82 -9.30
C GLU A 117 -8.17 -2.17 -8.67
N VAL A 118 -8.30 -1.64 -7.45
CA VAL A 118 -7.25 -0.84 -6.83
C VAL A 118 -7.08 -1.22 -5.36
N ARG A 119 -5.83 -1.31 -4.90
CA ARG A 119 -5.44 -1.32 -3.49
C ARG A 119 -4.42 -0.22 -3.27
N TRP A 120 -4.54 0.55 -2.21
CA TRP A 120 -3.78 1.78 -2.06
C TRP A 120 -3.13 1.91 -0.67
N ALA A 121 -1.85 2.32 -0.66
CA ALA A 121 -1.14 2.78 0.53
C ALA A 121 -0.48 4.14 0.29
N SER A 122 -0.10 4.83 1.34
CA SER A 122 0.69 6.05 1.20
C SER A 122 2.17 5.70 0.97
N CYS A 123 2.85 6.47 0.15
CA CYS A 123 4.31 6.38 -0.03
C CYS A 123 5.10 7.18 1.01
N ASN A 124 4.45 7.70 2.06
CA ASN A 124 5.07 8.51 3.09
C ASN A 124 4.26 8.50 4.39
N ILE A 125 4.93 8.35 5.52
CA ILE A 125 4.31 8.24 6.85
C ILE A 125 3.59 9.52 7.33
N PHE A 126 3.83 10.68 6.71
CA PHE A 126 3.29 11.96 7.15
C PHE A 126 2.21 12.54 6.23
N SER A 127 2.12 12.08 4.99
CA SER A 127 1.39 12.76 3.93
C SER A 127 -0.08 12.38 3.80
N THR A 128 -0.53 11.36 4.52
CA THR A 128 -1.93 10.93 4.47
C THR A 128 -2.86 12.01 5.03
N GLN A 129 -3.93 12.29 4.31
CA GLN A 129 -5.11 13.01 4.79
C GLN A 129 -6.14 11.97 5.23
N ASP A 130 -6.33 11.81 6.53
CA ASP A 130 -7.18 10.75 7.10
C ASP A 130 -8.63 10.83 6.60
N GLU A 131 -9.13 12.06 6.34
CA GLU A 131 -10.45 12.30 5.78
C GLU A 131 -10.57 11.75 4.33
N ALA A 132 -9.51 11.91 3.54
CA ALA A 132 -9.49 11.40 2.17
C ALA A 132 -9.45 9.88 2.15
N ALA A 133 -8.62 9.26 2.99
CA ALA A 133 -8.55 7.81 3.15
C ALA A 133 -9.90 7.22 3.57
N ALA A 134 -10.53 7.80 4.59
CA ALA A 134 -11.85 7.41 5.06
C ALA A 134 -12.93 7.51 3.96
N ALA A 135 -12.94 8.61 3.21
CA ALA A 135 -13.92 8.84 2.15
C ALA A 135 -13.78 7.84 1.01
N VAL A 136 -12.55 7.45 0.63
CA VAL A 136 -12.29 6.47 -0.41
C VAL A 136 -12.72 5.07 0.04
N VAL A 137 -12.46 4.69 1.29
CA VAL A 137 -12.91 3.40 1.86
C VAL A 137 -14.42 3.33 1.94
N VAL A 138 -15.08 4.37 2.47
CA VAL A 138 -16.54 4.39 2.57
C VAL A 138 -17.21 4.40 1.19
N GLY A 139 -16.65 5.14 0.24
CA GLY A 139 -17.16 5.20 -1.13
C GLY A 139 -18.61 5.65 -1.20
N SER A 140 -19.48 4.82 -1.78
CA SER A 140 -20.94 5.04 -1.85
C SER A 140 -21.72 4.48 -0.66
N GLY A 141 -21.04 3.80 0.26
CA GLY A 141 -21.64 3.16 1.44
C GLY A 141 -21.73 4.09 2.65
N THR A 142 -21.63 3.47 3.82
CA THR A 142 -21.58 4.16 5.14
C THR A 142 -20.36 3.71 5.92
N PRO A 143 -19.98 4.40 7.02
CA PRO A 143 -18.90 3.92 7.87
C PRO A 143 -19.10 2.49 8.41
N GLU A 144 -20.35 2.06 8.60
CA GLU A 144 -20.70 0.73 9.09
C GLU A 144 -20.75 -0.33 7.96
N ASP A 145 -20.96 0.12 6.72
CA ASP A 145 -21.01 -0.73 5.51
C ASP A 145 -20.26 -0.04 4.35
N PRO A 146 -18.92 -0.04 4.38
CA PRO A 146 -18.12 0.60 3.35
C PRO A 146 -18.24 -0.12 2.00
N GLN A 147 -18.35 0.66 0.92
CA GLN A 147 -18.54 0.19 -0.46
C GLN A 147 -17.53 0.82 -1.42
N GLY A 148 -16.38 1.23 -0.90
CA GLY A 148 -15.36 1.91 -1.68
C GLY A 148 -14.20 1.02 -2.07
N VAL A 149 -12.99 1.46 -1.76
CA VAL A 149 -11.73 0.88 -2.24
C VAL A 149 -10.84 0.49 -1.05
N PRO A 150 -10.13 -0.64 -1.11
CA PRO A 150 -9.10 -0.98 -0.13
C PRO A 150 -8.03 0.10 -0.01
N VAL A 151 -7.94 0.74 1.17
CA VAL A 151 -6.90 1.72 1.51
C VAL A 151 -6.24 1.31 2.82
N PHE A 152 -4.92 1.36 2.84
CA PHE A 152 -4.08 1.09 4.00
C PHE A 152 -3.19 2.30 4.23
N ALA A 153 -3.73 3.33 4.89
CA ALA A 153 -3.00 4.57 5.12
C ALA A 153 -3.61 5.38 6.26
N TRP A 154 -2.75 5.95 7.09
CA TRP A 154 -3.12 6.97 8.08
C TRP A 154 -1.97 7.92 8.33
N LYS A 155 -2.25 9.10 8.82
CA LYS A 155 -1.22 10.09 9.12
C LYS A 155 -0.41 9.70 10.36
N ASN A 156 0.91 9.85 10.27
CA ASN A 156 1.87 9.49 11.30
C ASN A 156 1.92 7.97 11.56
N GLU A 157 2.01 7.19 10.51
CA GLU A 157 2.40 5.78 10.60
C GLU A 157 3.79 5.66 11.25
N SER A 158 4.02 4.58 12.00
CA SER A 158 5.37 4.16 12.33
C SER A 158 6.07 3.60 11.08
N LEU A 159 7.38 3.44 11.10
CA LEU A 159 8.08 2.78 9.99
C LEU A 159 7.65 1.32 9.82
N GLU A 160 7.33 0.64 10.90
CA GLU A 160 6.83 -0.73 10.87
C GLU A 160 5.44 -0.79 10.22
N ASP A 161 4.53 0.11 10.62
CA ASP A 161 3.22 0.25 10.00
C ASP A 161 3.33 0.56 8.51
N TYR A 162 4.22 1.47 8.13
CA TYR A 162 4.45 1.85 6.74
C TYR A 162 4.84 0.65 5.85
N TRP A 163 5.79 -0.18 6.30
CA TRP A 163 6.16 -1.37 5.54
C TRP A 163 5.07 -2.42 5.52
N TRP A 164 4.30 -2.51 6.59
CA TRP A 164 3.12 -3.37 6.63
C TRP A 164 2.06 -2.89 5.62
N THR A 165 1.71 -1.59 5.61
CA THR A 165 0.73 -1.04 4.65
C THR A 165 1.20 -1.20 3.21
N ALA A 166 2.48 -0.99 2.93
CA ALA A 166 3.09 -1.22 1.63
C ALA A 166 2.98 -2.70 1.19
N SER A 167 3.08 -3.66 2.12
CA SER A 167 2.87 -5.07 1.81
C SER A 167 1.40 -5.40 1.50
N GLN A 168 0.44 -4.72 2.14
CA GLN A 168 -0.98 -4.99 1.96
C GLN A 168 -1.47 -4.68 0.53
N ILE A 169 -0.89 -3.70 -0.16
CA ILE A 169 -1.27 -3.41 -1.55
C ILE A 169 -0.78 -4.47 -2.54
N LEU A 170 0.19 -5.27 -2.15
CA LEU A 170 0.70 -6.41 -2.93
C LEU A 170 -0.04 -7.72 -2.60
N THR A 171 -0.71 -7.78 -1.44
CA THR A 171 -1.47 -8.95 -0.98
C THR A 171 -2.92 -8.86 -1.48
N TRP A 172 -3.26 -9.65 -2.50
CA TRP A 172 -4.59 -9.62 -3.12
C TRP A 172 -5.41 -10.84 -2.72
N PRO A 173 -6.72 -10.71 -2.51
CA PRO A 173 -7.58 -11.84 -2.17
C PRO A 173 -7.52 -12.95 -3.22
N GLY A 174 -7.15 -14.15 -2.79
CA GLY A 174 -7.02 -15.34 -3.64
C GLY A 174 -5.72 -15.42 -4.45
N ALA A 175 -4.75 -14.52 -4.24
CA ALA A 175 -3.44 -14.59 -4.89
C ALA A 175 -2.58 -15.77 -4.38
N ASP A 176 -2.83 -16.22 -3.16
CA ASP A 176 -2.16 -17.41 -2.60
C ASP A 176 -2.57 -18.71 -3.33
N GLU A 177 -3.80 -18.75 -3.87
CA GLU A 177 -4.33 -19.90 -4.61
C GLU A 177 -4.04 -19.78 -6.11
N ASP A 178 -4.02 -18.55 -6.62
CA ASP A 178 -3.83 -18.23 -8.02
C ASP A 178 -2.99 -16.94 -8.15
N PRO A 179 -1.68 -17.03 -8.38
CA PRO A 179 -0.79 -15.87 -8.49
C PRO A 179 -1.20 -14.87 -9.56
N GLU A 180 -1.95 -15.29 -10.59
CA GLU A 180 -2.47 -14.38 -11.61
C GLU A 180 -3.53 -13.42 -11.04
N ARG A 181 -4.05 -13.66 -9.83
CA ARG A 181 -4.97 -12.75 -9.13
C ARG A 181 -4.26 -11.61 -8.42
N GLY A 182 -2.96 -11.64 -8.30
CA GLY A 182 -2.14 -10.53 -7.77
C GLY A 182 -2.22 -9.27 -8.62
N PRO A 183 -1.59 -8.16 -8.18
CA PRO A 183 -1.55 -6.94 -8.97
C PRO A 183 -0.79 -7.17 -10.28
N ASN A 184 -1.29 -6.58 -11.37
CA ASN A 184 -0.62 -6.62 -12.66
C ASN A 184 -0.07 -5.25 -13.09
N MET A 185 -0.31 -4.23 -12.27
CA MET A 185 0.23 -2.88 -12.44
C MET A 185 0.61 -2.30 -11.08
N ILE A 186 1.69 -1.56 -11.05
CA ILE A 186 2.13 -0.79 -9.87
C ILE A 186 2.18 0.69 -10.26
N LEU A 187 1.59 1.53 -9.40
CA LEU A 187 1.76 2.97 -9.44
C LEU A 187 2.51 3.35 -8.16
N ASP A 188 3.77 3.73 -8.28
CA ASP A 188 4.68 3.86 -7.15
C ASP A 188 5.43 5.20 -7.20
N ASP A 189 5.34 5.98 -6.13
CA ASP A 189 6.10 7.20 -5.93
C ASP A 189 7.15 6.98 -4.82
N GLY A 190 8.41 7.06 -5.19
CA GLY A 190 9.54 6.78 -4.30
C GLY A 190 10.17 5.40 -4.51
N GLY A 191 9.45 4.41 -5.02
CA GLY A 191 9.98 3.12 -5.39
C GLY A 191 9.96 2.04 -4.30
N ASP A 192 9.33 2.28 -3.16
CA ASP A 192 9.31 1.35 -2.02
C ASP A 192 8.46 0.09 -2.30
N ALA A 193 7.30 0.24 -2.94
CA ALA A 193 6.50 -0.91 -3.36
C ALA A 193 7.23 -1.74 -4.43
N THR A 194 7.91 -1.08 -5.36
CA THR A 194 8.76 -1.72 -6.36
C THR A 194 9.94 -2.46 -5.71
N LEU A 195 10.56 -1.86 -4.68
CA LEU A 195 11.62 -2.50 -3.90
C LEU A 195 11.12 -3.79 -3.23
N LEU A 196 9.91 -3.79 -2.64
CA LEU A 196 9.32 -4.97 -2.01
C LEU A 196 9.15 -6.11 -3.02
N VAL A 197 8.68 -5.83 -4.23
CA VAL A 197 8.56 -6.84 -5.30
C VAL A 197 9.92 -7.46 -5.64
N HIS A 198 10.95 -6.62 -5.82
CA HIS A 198 12.30 -7.11 -6.10
C HIS A 198 12.87 -7.94 -4.94
N LYS A 199 12.61 -7.54 -3.69
CA LYS A 199 13.03 -8.29 -2.51
C LYS A 199 12.30 -9.62 -2.39
N GLY A 200 11.01 -9.69 -2.72
CA GLY A 200 10.26 -10.95 -2.79
C GLY A 200 10.97 -11.99 -3.66
N VAL A 201 11.36 -11.61 -4.87
CA VAL A 201 12.10 -12.50 -5.81
C VAL A 201 13.45 -12.98 -5.25
N GLU A 202 14.11 -12.21 -4.38
CA GLU A 202 15.36 -12.65 -3.75
C GLU A 202 15.14 -13.73 -2.68
N PHE A 203 13.90 -13.89 -2.16
CA PHE A 203 13.56 -14.83 -1.10
C PHE A 203 12.82 -16.09 -1.59
N GLU A 204 12.40 -16.13 -2.85
CA GLU A 204 11.87 -17.33 -3.53
C GLU A 204 12.98 -18.31 -3.94
#